data_9a255b1a98043ebd207d7693f37f8d56
#
_entry.id   9a255b1a98043ebd207d7693f37f8d56
#
_cell.length_a   1.000
_cell.length_b   1.000
_cell.length_c   1.000
_cell.angle_alpha   90.00
_cell.angle_beta   90.00
_cell.angle_gamma   90.00
#
_symmetry.space_group_name_H-M   'P 1'
#
loop_
_entity.id
_entity.type
_entity.pdbx_description
1 polymer ?
#
loop_
_entity_poly.entity_id
_entity_poly.type
_entity_poly.pdbx_seq_one_letter_code
_entity_poly.pdbx_strand_id
1 'polypeptide(L)'
;MWAIAINPTSGHGKGITVGQSVVRYFSERSFDYQVFSGHSAADLRTHLEAFLDSHACEGIVSVGGDGLAHLVLQIAVPRHIPFAVMPAGTGNDIVRTLGWSLDDVDSYLNRVTSVPAKPIDLGNVDGEWFAAILSTGFDSVVNERANALA
;
A
#
# COMPACT_ATOMS: atom_id res chain seq x y z
N MET A 1 11.97 2.85 -12.22
CA MET A 1 11.22 3.92 -11.51
C MET A 1 10.30 3.30 -10.48
N TRP A 2 10.16 3.90 -9.29
CA TRP A 2 9.27 3.45 -8.22
C TRP A 2 7.97 4.26 -8.19
N ALA A 3 6.86 3.64 -7.79
CA ALA A 3 5.61 4.34 -7.49
C ALA A 3 5.40 4.41 -5.97
N ILE A 4 5.10 5.60 -5.44
CA ILE A 4 4.84 5.82 -4.01
C ILE A 4 3.40 6.29 -3.87
N ALA A 5 2.51 5.41 -3.41
CA ALA A 5 1.10 5.73 -3.17
C ALA A 5 0.90 6.14 -1.71
N ILE A 6 0.41 7.34 -1.44
CA ILE A 6 0.28 7.90 -0.10
C ILE A 6 -1.18 8.26 0.19
N ASN A 7 -1.70 7.76 1.31
CA ASN A 7 -2.93 8.28 1.91
C ASN A 7 -2.58 9.24 3.06
N PRO A 8 -2.65 10.56 2.84
CA PRO A 8 -2.24 11.55 3.84
C PRO A 8 -3.11 11.55 5.09
N THR A 9 -4.37 11.12 5.00
CA THR A 9 -5.31 11.12 6.13
C THR A 9 -5.22 9.88 7.00
N SER A 10 -4.47 8.85 6.58
CA SER A 10 -4.30 7.60 7.32
C SER A 10 -3.77 7.84 8.74
N GLY A 11 -4.30 7.08 9.70
CA GLY A 11 -3.83 7.08 11.08
C GLY A 11 -3.86 8.47 11.74
N HIS A 12 -4.93 9.24 11.51
CA HIS A 12 -5.07 10.62 12.04
C HIS A 12 -3.94 11.56 11.59
N GLY A 13 -3.54 11.44 10.31
CA GLY A 13 -2.50 12.28 9.71
C GLY A 13 -1.08 11.70 9.75
N LYS A 14 -0.86 10.54 10.34
CA LYS A 14 0.44 9.83 10.30
C LYS A 14 0.92 9.60 8.85
N GLY A 15 -0.03 9.38 7.92
CA GLY A 15 0.27 9.19 6.51
C GLY A 15 1.12 10.31 5.91
N ILE A 16 0.93 11.56 6.33
CA ILE A 16 1.74 12.70 5.88
C ILE A 16 3.20 12.53 6.35
N THR A 17 3.42 12.35 7.64
CA THR A 17 4.76 12.27 8.22
C THR A 17 5.54 11.06 7.71
N VAL A 18 4.89 9.90 7.66
CA VAL A 18 5.50 8.67 7.12
C VAL A 18 5.78 8.84 5.62
N GLY A 19 4.83 9.41 4.87
CA GLY A 19 5.00 9.70 3.45
C GLY A 19 6.18 10.62 3.16
N GLN A 20 6.35 11.68 3.94
CA GLN A 20 7.51 12.57 3.85
C GLN A 20 8.83 11.83 4.09
N SER A 21 8.87 10.94 5.09
CA SER A 21 10.05 10.12 5.36
C SER A 21 10.37 9.16 4.20
N VAL A 22 9.36 8.55 3.61
CA VAL A 22 9.53 7.70 2.42
C VAL A 22 10.07 8.49 1.24
N VAL A 23 9.45 9.63 0.91
CA VAL A 23 9.89 10.51 -0.19
C VAL A 23 11.33 10.99 0.03
N ARG A 24 11.68 11.40 1.25
CA ARG A 24 13.05 11.78 1.62
C ARG A 24 14.03 10.64 1.34
N TYR A 25 13.73 9.42 1.77
CA TYR A 25 14.58 8.25 1.55
C TYR A 25 14.92 8.04 0.08
N PHE A 26 13.88 8.09 -0.80
CA PHE A 26 14.07 7.91 -2.23
C PHE A 26 14.85 9.06 -2.86
N SER A 27 14.57 10.29 -2.46
CA SER A 27 15.24 11.50 -2.96
C SER A 27 16.73 11.53 -2.57
N GLU A 28 17.07 11.27 -1.31
CA GLU A 28 18.46 11.29 -0.82
C GLU A 28 19.34 10.22 -1.48
N ARG A 29 18.75 9.12 -1.93
CA ARG A 29 19.46 8.02 -2.61
C ARG A 29 19.37 8.07 -4.12
N SER A 30 18.80 9.15 -4.67
CA SER A 30 18.65 9.37 -6.11
C SER A 30 17.90 8.24 -6.84
N PHE A 31 16.96 7.60 -6.16
CA PHE A 31 16.02 6.70 -6.83
C PHE A 31 15.09 7.49 -7.75
N ASP A 32 14.76 6.89 -8.87
CA ASP A 32 13.73 7.43 -9.76
C ASP A 32 12.34 7.01 -9.26
N TYR A 33 11.49 7.98 -8.91
CA TYR A 33 10.18 7.72 -8.31
C TYR A 33 9.12 8.74 -8.70
N GLN A 34 7.85 8.31 -8.62
CA GLN A 34 6.68 9.16 -8.76
C GLN A 34 5.77 9.01 -7.54
N VAL A 35 5.29 10.13 -7.00
CA VAL A 35 4.36 10.13 -5.86
C VAL A 35 2.91 10.24 -6.35
N PHE A 36 2.05 9.41 -5.78
CA PHE A 36 0.62 9.39 -6.04
C PHE A 36 -0.14 9.62 -4.74
N SER A 37 -0.98 10.62 -4.73
CA SER A 37 -1.99 10.88 -3.72
C SER A 37 -3.24 11.40 -4.42
N GLY A 38 -4.41 11.09 -3.91
CA GLY A 38 -5.66 11.51 -4.52
C GLY A 38 -6.65 12.05 -3.48
N HIS A 39 -7.63 12.79 -3.93
CA HIS A 39 -8.75 13.23 -3.09
C HIS A 39 -9.68 12.07 -2.70
N SER A 40 -9.62 10.97 -3.46
CA SER A 40 -10.34 9.73 -3.20
C SER A 40 -9.51 8.51 -3.61
N ALA A 41 -9.95 7.33 -3.15
CA ALA A 41 -9.36 6.05 -3.57
C ALA A 41 -9.48 5.83 -5.10
N ALA A 42 -10.59 6.23 -5.69
CA ALA A 42 -10.83 6.12 -7.13
C ALA A 42 -9.89 7.04 -7.94
N ASP A 43 -9.67 8.25 -7.48
CA ASP A 43 -8.76 9.22 -8.10
C ASP A 43 -7.31 8.73 -8.05
N LEU A 44 -6.85 8.28 -6.88
CA LEU A 44 -5.52 7.68 -6.74
C LEU A 44 -5.36 6.46 -7.65
N ARG A 45 -6.36 5.58 -7.70
CA ARG A 45 -6.36 4.39 -8.56
C ARG A 45 -6.16 4.78 -10.02
N THR A 46 -6.96 5.72 -10.53
CA THR A 46 -6.90 6.17 -11.92
C THR A 46 -5.51 6.69 -12.29
N HIS A 47 -4.93 7.54 -11.45
CA HIS A 47 -3.61 8.10 -11.72
C HIS A 47 -2.49 7.05 -11.65
N LEU A 48 -2.55 6.16 -10.67
CA LEU A 48 -1.55 5.09 -10.52
C LEU A 48 -1.63 4.10 -11.68
N GLU A 49 -2.82 3.66 -12.08
CA GLU A 49 -3.00 2.76 -13.22
C GLU A 49 -2.50 3.39 -14.52
N ALA A 50 -2.86 4.63 -14.81
CA ALA A 50 -2.39 5.34 -16.00
C ALA A 50 -0.86 5.47 -16.06
N PHE A 51 -0.22 5.67 -14.91
CA PHE A 51 1.24 5.68 -14.82
C PHE A 51 1.83 4.31 -15.12
N LEU A 52 1.31 3.25 -14.49
CA LEU A 52 1.83 1.90 -14.65
C LEU A 52 1.62 1.33 -16.06
N ASP A 53 0.59 1.80 -16.77
CA ASP A 53 0.33 1.42 -18.16
C ASP A 53 1.32 2.07 -19.15
N SER A 54 2.00 3.14 -18.72
CA SER A 54 2.91 3.92 -19.58
C SER A 54 4.39 3.87 -19.15
N HIS A 55 4.70 3.35 -17.97
CA HIS A 55 6.06 3.34 -17.42
C HIS A 55 6.42 1.98 -16.82
N ALA A 56 7.66 1.56 -17.03
CA ALA A 56 8.21 0.41 -16.31
C ALA A 56 8.39 0.75 -14.82
N CYS A 57 7.77 -0.05 -13.95
CA CYS A 57 7.79 0.16 -12.50
C CYS A 57 8.53 -0.99 -11.82
N GLU A 58 9.51 -0.65 -10.98
CA GLU A 58 10.30 -1.61 -10.20
C GLU A 58 9.53 -2.15 -9.00
N GLY A 59 8.63 -1.31 -8.45
CA GLY A 59 7.78 -1.66 -7.32
C GLY A 59 6.92 -0.50 -6.85
N ILE A 60 5.91 -0.83 -6.06
CA ILE A 60 4.99 0.15 -5.47
C ILE A 60 5.18 0.17 -3.96
N VAL A 61 5.39 1.35 -3.38
CA VAL A 61 5.37 1.56 -1.92
C VAL A 61 4.03 2.19 -1.54
N SER A 62 3.21 1.44 -0.81
CA SER A 62 1.92 1.89 -0.28
C SER A 62 2.11 2.48 1.11
N VAL A 63 1.89 3.77 1.30
CA VAL A 63 2.00 4.48 2.58
C VAL A 63 0.63 4.80 3.12
N GLY A 64 0.14 3.99 4.04
CA GLY A 64 -1.22 4.14 4.55
C GLY A 64 -1.67 3.00 5.45
N GLY A 65 -2.97 2.81 5.58
CA GLY A 65 -3.58 1.66 6.27
C GLY A 65 -3.95 0.55 5.30
N ASP A 66 -4.66 -0.46 5.84
CA ASP A 66 -5.06 -1.65 5.10
C ASP A 66 -5.91 -1.36 3.84
N GLY A 67 -6.75 -0.32 3.88
CA GLY A 67 -7.56 0.08 2.72
C GLY A 67 -6.73 0.55 1.53
N LEU A 68 -5.65 1.33 1.76
CA LEU A 68 -4.74 1.71 0.67
C LEU A 68 -3.91 0.50 0.21
N ALA A 69 -3.44 -0.32 1.14
CA ALA A 69 -2.70 -1.53 0.80
C ALA A 69 -3.57 -2.48 -0.05
N HIS A 70 -4.85 -2.64 0.29
CA HIS A 70 -5.82 -3.42 -0.48
C HIS A 70 -6.03 -2.84 -1.90
N LEU A 71 -6.18 -1.52 -2.03
CA LEU A 71 -6.29 -0.87 -3.34
C LEU A 71 -5.05 -1.13 -4.20
N VAL A 72 -3.86 -0.96 -3.64
CA VAL A 72 -2.59 -1.21 -4.35
C VAL A 72 -2.47 -2.67 -4.75
N LEU A 73 -2.93 -3.60 -3.90
CA LEU A 73 -2.96 -5.04 -4.20
C LEU A 73 -3.75 -5.33 -5.49
N GLN A 74 -4.96 -4.72 -5.65
CA GLN A 74 -5.78 -4.91 -6.83
C GLN A 74 -5.10 -4.42 -8.12
N ILE A 75 -4.21 -3.45 -8.02
CA ILE A 75 -3.48 -2.87 -9.16
C ILE A 75 -2.20 -3.64 -9.46
N ALA A 76 -1.45 -3.99 -8.43
CA ALA A 76 -0.12 -4.59 -8.53
C ALA A 76 -0.17 -6.06 -8.98
N VAL A 77 -1.09 -6.85 -8.43
CA VAL A 77 -1.15 -8.31 -8.66
C VAL A 77 -1.39 -8.66 -10.13
N PRO A 78 -2.39 -8.10 -10.83
CA PRO A 78 -2.60 -8.40 -12.25
C PRO A 78 -1.43 -7.98 -13.16
N ARG A 79 -0.62 -7.02 -12.70
CA ARG A 79 0.55 -6.50 -13.41
C ARG A 79 1.87 -7.17 -13.02
N HIS A 80 1.82 -8.10 -12.06
CA HIS A 80 3.01 -8.76 -11.49
C HIS A 80 4.07 -7.76 -10.96
N ILE A 81 3.62 -6.61 -10.45
CA ILE A 81 4.50 -5.58 -9.89
C ILE A 81 4.70 -5.86 -8.40
N PRO A 82 5.96 -5.94 -7.91
CA PRO A 82 6.22 -6.05 -6.48
C PRO A 82 5.66 -4.85 -5.71
N PHE A 83 5.16 -5.09 -4.50
CA PHE A 83 4.72 -3.99 -3.65
C PHE A 83 5.17 -4.17 -2.20
N ALA A 84 5.32 -3.05 -1.52
CA ALA A 84 5.63 -2.97 -0.11
C ALA A 84 4.61 -2.08 0.61
N VAL A 85 4.31 -2.41 1.86
CA VAL A 85 3.38 -1.63 2.68
C VAL A 85 4.15 -0.93 3.80
N MET A 86 4.15 0.40 3.77
CA MET A 86 4.62 1.25 4.85
C MET A 86 3.43 1.65 5.71
N PRO A 87 3.22 1.02 6.87
CA PRO A 87 2.01 1.20 7.64
C PRO A 87 1.95 2.57 8.30
N ALA A 88 0.87 3.26 8.04
CA ALA A 88 0.51 4.53 8.65
C ALA A 88 -0.95 4.53 9.14
N GLY A 89 -1.64 3.40 9.09
CA GLY A 89 -3.00 3.21 9.57
C GLY A 89 -3.06 2.76 11.04
N THR A 90 -4.27 2.50 11.51
CA THR A 90 -4.52 2.01 12.88
C THR A 90 -4.46 0.49 13.01
N GLY A 91 -4.96 -0.26 12.01
CA GLY A 91 -4.97 -1.74 11.99
C GLY A 91 -3.62 -2.31 11.55
N ASN A 92 -3.28 -2.07 10.30
CA ASN A 92 -2.10 -2.58 9.62
C ASN A 92 -2.02 -4.11 9.62
N ASP A 93 -3.18 -4.76 9.38
CA ASP A 93 -3.33 -6.21 9.48
C ASP A 93 -2.51 -6.96 8.42
N ILE A 94 -2.37 -6.40 7.22
CA ILE A 94 -1.52 -6.97 6.18
C ILE A 94 -0.07 -7.10 6.67
N VAL A 95 0.48 -6.05 7.26
CA VAL A 95 1.86 -6.03 7.77
C VAL A 95 2.05 -7.04 8.90
N ARG A 96 1.07 -7.15 9.82
CA ARG A 96 1.08 -8.13 10.90
C ARG A 96 1.00 -9.56 10.39
N THR A 97 0.10 -9.83 9.45
CA THR A 97 -0.08 -11.17 8.86
C THR A 97 1.18 -11.64 8.15
N LEU A 98 1.88 -10.73 7.47
CA LEU A 98 3.13 -11.03 6.78
C LEU A 98 4.36 -11.05 7.71
N GLY A 99 4.18 -10.77 8.99
CA GLY A 99 5.27 -10.75 9.97
C GLY A 99 6.35 -9.71 9.68
N TRP A 100 6.00 -8.62 9.02
CA TRP A 100 6.96 -7.58 8.68
C TRP A 100 7.24 -6.71 9.90
N SER A 101 8.52 -6.66 10.27
CA SER A 101 9.01 -5.76 11.31
C SER A 101 9.31 -4.39 10.72
N LEU A 102 8.85 -3.36 11.41
CA LEU A 102 9.15 -1.96 11.13
C LEU A 102 9.97 -1.41 12.29
N ASP A 103 11.27 -1.51 12.18
CA ASP A 103 12.17 -0.92 13.16
C ASP A 103 12.20 0.60 12.99
N ASP A 104 12.58 1.04 11.79
CA ASP A 104 12.53 2.43 11.32
C ASP A 104 12.28 2.46 9.80
N VAL A 105 11.87 3.63 9.30
CA VAL A 105 11.53 3.81 7.88
C VAL A 105 12.72 3.53 6.97
N ASP A 106 13.89 4.02 7.31
CA ASP A 106 15.08 3.91 6.47
C ASP A 106 15.56 2.46 6.36
N SER A 107 15.62 1.72 7.48
CA SER A 107 15.98 0.30 7.51
C SER A 107 14.98 -0.55 6.73
N TYR A 108 13.68 -0.26 6.87
CA TYR A 108 12.65 -0.96 6.13
C TYR A 108 12.78 -0.72 4.62
N LEU A 109 12.89 0.54 4.19
CA LEU A 109 13.04 0.88 2.78
C LEU A 109 14.34 0.38 2.18
N ASN A 110 15.42 0.34 2.96
CA ASN A 110 16.66 -0.27 2.51
C ASN A 110 16.47 -1.75 2.16
N ARG A 111 15.72 -2.51 2.96
CA ARG A 111 15.36 -3.89 2.60
C ARG A 111 14.49 -3.95 1.34
N VAL A 112 13.47 -3.08 1.23
CA VAL A 112 12.58 -3.03 0.07
C VAL A 112 13.32 -2.76 -1.24
N THR A 113 14.30 -1.87 -1.22
CA THR A 113 15.03 -1.45 -2.43
C THR A 113 16.27 -2.29 -2.74
N SER A 114 16.80 -3.06 -1.77
CA SER A 114 18.06 -3.82 -1.94
C SER A 114 17.85 -5.34 -2.04
N VAL A 115 16.71 -5.84 -1.57
CA VAL A 115 16.44 -7.30 -1.54
C VAL A 115 15.38 -7.64 -2.58
N PRO A 116 15.61 -8.70 -3.39
CA PRO A 116 14.60 -9.15 -4.34
C PRO A 116 13.25 -9.45 -3.67
N ALA A 117 12.17 -9.04 -4.32
CA ALA A 117 10.83 -9.34 -3.85
C ALA A 117 10.60 -10.85 -3.75
N LYS A 118 9.90 -11.27 -2.71
CA LYS A 118 9.51 -12.66 -2.52
C LYS A 118 8.04 -12.84 -2.86
N PRO A 119 7.68 -13.93 -3.56
CA PRO A 119 6.28 -14.24 -3.79
C PRO A 119 5.60 -14.60 -2.46
N ILE A 120 4.35 -14.23 -2.33
CA ILE A 120 3.47 -14.59 -1.22
C ILE A 120 2.17 -15.16 -1.79
N ASP A 121 1.53 -16.04 -1.03
CA ASP A 121 0.20 -16.51 -1.38
C ASP A 121 -0.84 -15.45 -1.08
N LEU A 122 -1.81 -15.30 -1.98
CA LEU A 122 -2.93 -14.39 -1.85
C LEU A 122 -4.24 -15.14 -2.03
N GLY A 123 -5.28 -14.73 -1.31
CA GLY A 123 -6.62 -15.20 -1.59
C GLY A 123 -7.29 -14.39 -2.71
N ASN A 124 -8.21 -15.02 -3.43
CA ASN A 124 -9.04 -14.37 -4.43
C ASN A 124 -10.49 -14.82 -4.30
N VAL A 125 -11.41 -13.88 -4.26
CA VAL A 125 -12.84 -14.13 -4.26
C VAL A 125 -13.50 -13.23 -5.29
N ASP A 126 -14.16 -13.84 -6.25
CA ASP A 126 -14.87 -13.16 -7.35
C ASP A 126 -14.01 -12.12 -8.10
N GLY A 127 -12.71 -12.41 -8.24
CA GLY A 127 -11.76 -11.54 -8.92
C GLY A 127 -11.08 -10.50 -8.02
N GLU A 128 -11.46 -10.41 -6.76
CA GLU A 128 -10.86 -9.48 -5.80
C GLU A 128 -9.81 -10.17 -4.92
N TRP A 129 -8.61 -9.61 -4.87
CA TRP A 129 -7.46 -10.15 -4.14
C TRP A 129 -7.44 -9.68 -2.69
N PHE A 130 -7.06 -10.56 -1.76
CA PHE A 130 -6.86 -10.21 -0.36
C PHE A 130 -5.61 -10.87 0.21
N ALA A 131 -4.94 -10.17 1.13
CA ALA A 131 -3.65 -10.56 1.70
C ALA A 131 -3.69 -10.85 3.21
N ALA A 132 -4.79 -10.54 3.91
CA ALA A 132 -4.90 -10.70 5.35
C ALA A 132 -6.16 -11.46 5.75
N ILE A 133 -7.31 -10.79 5.80
CA ILE A 133 -8.55 -11.33 6.37
C ILE A 133 -9.68 -11.22 5.35
N LEU A 134 -10.41 -12.32 5.17
CA LEU A 134 -11.71 -12.34 4.53
C LEU A 134 -12.76 -12.69 5.57
N SER A 135 -13.73 -11.80 5.81
CA SER A 135 -14.84 -12.02 6.72
C SER A 135 -16.15 -12.13 5.98
N THR A 136 -17.02 -13.05 6.42
CA THR A 136 -18.35 -13.23 5.88
C THR A 136 -19.39 -13.31 7.00
N GLY A 137 -20.65 -13.09 6.69
CA GLY A 137 -21.75 -13.26 7.66
C GLY A 137 -21.81 -12.09 8.65
N PHE A 138 -21.83 -12.38 9.95
CA PHE A 138 -22.01 -11.39 11.00
C PHE A 138 -20.96 -10.28 10.97
N ASP A 139 -19.69 -10.63 10.81
CA ASP A 139 -18.58 -9.68 10.79
C ASP A 139 -18.69 -8.70 9.63
N SER A 140 -19.15 -9.16 8.45
CA SER A 140 -19.35 -8.28 7.30
C SER A 140 -20.46 -7.26 7.55
N VAL A 141 -21.54 -7.65 8.21
CA VAL A 141 -22.66 -6.75 8.59
C VAL A 141 -22.20 -5.70 9.61
N VAL A 142 -21.37 -6.10 10.58
CA VAL A 142 -20.82 -5.17 11.58
C VAL A 142 -19.90 -4.15 10.91
N ASN A 143 -19.03 -4.61 9.99
CA ASN A 143 -18.10 -3.74 9.27
C ASN A 143 -18.84 -2.74 8.35
N GLU A 144 -19.86 -3.20 7.64
CA GLU A 144 -20.71 -2.35 6.79
C GLU A 144 -21.37 -1.24 7.62
N ARG A 145 -21.95 -1.57 8.79
CA ARG A 145 -22.55 -0.58 9.69
C ARG A 145 -21.53 0.40 10.26
N ALA A 146 -20.34 -0.07 10.64
CA ALA A 146 -19.26 0.80 11.12
C ALA A 146 -18.82 1.82 10.07
N ASN A 147 -18.67 1.38 8.81
CA ASN A 147 -18.31 2.25 7.69
C ASN A 147 -19.40 3.27 7.33
N ALA A 148 -20.69 2.94 7.55
CA ALA A 148 -21.79 3.85 7.32
C ALA A 148 -21.91 4.96 8.39
N LEU A 149 -21.23 4.80 9.54
CA LEU A 149 -21.23 5.76 10.66
C LEU A 149 -19.96 6.64 10.71
N ALA A 150 -18.97 6.37 9.86
CA ALA A 150 -17.70 7.07 9.79
C ALA A 150 -17.72 8.19 8.74
#